data_e81a69c92b8009d24959b91f661e5bec
#
_entry.id   e81a69c92b8009d24959b91f661e5bec
#
_cell.length_a   1.000
_cell.length_b   1.000
_cell.length_c   1.000
_cell.angle_alpha   90.00
_cell.angle_beta   90.00
_cell.angle_gamma   90.00
#
_symmetry.space_group_name_H-M   'P 1'
#
loop_
_entity.id
_entity.type
_entity.pdbx_description
1 polymer ?
#
loop_
_entity_poly.entity_id
_entity_poly.type
_entity_poly.pdbx_seq_one_letter_code
_entity_poly.pdbx_strand_id
1 'polypeptide(L)'
;MFDTNTLALQDTLSMFAFLAVELTILFLAISYVVGVIQLYIPPKKIQSILSSKNGKGYVVAAFLGAVTPFCSCSTIPFLKGLLRARAGFGTMMVFLFASPLLNPIIIGLFAITFGYQVTILYFSVAMGVSVLAGYSLEKLGFEKYIKPEVYDAPIAKGCGATCSEGKKPESKWVKVWHSTWNDFKKVLPFLIGGIAIGSIIYGFMPTEFIASVASKDNPLAIPVAAVIGIPLYIRAEAVIPLSAALAAKGMGLGAVMALIIGSAGASLTEVILLKSMFKNTLVVSFIAVILSMAIGAGLLHNVLF
;
A
#
# COMPACT_ATOMS: atom_id res chain seq x y z
N MET A 1 8.16 -28.30 -25.76
CA MET A 1 8.63 -26.90 -25.64
C MET A 1 7.55 -25.87 -26.04
N PHE A 2 6.59 -26.19 -26.91
CA PHE A 2 5.47 -25.32 -27.27
C PHE A 2 4.33 -25.29 -26.21
N ASP A 3 4.09 -26.41 -25.50
CA ASP A 3 3.02 -26.54 -24.53
C ASP A 3 3.27 -25.76 -23.23
N THR A 4 4.51 -25.63 -22.80
CA THR A 4 4.85 -24.85 -21.58
C THR A 4 4.66 -23.36 -21.76
N ASN A 5 4.93 -22.81 -22.96
CA ASN A 5 4.72 -21.38 -23.25
C ASN A 5 3.23 -21.03 -23.37
N THR A 6 2.41 -21.94 -23.90
CA THR A 6 0.95 -21.71 -24.01
C THR A 6 0.28 -21.77 -22.65
N LEU A 7 0.68 -22.67 -21.76
CA LEU A 7 0.20 -22.74 -20.38
C LEU A 7 0.58 -21.48 -19.58
N ALA A 8 1.85 -21.06 -19.65
CA ALA A 8 2.31 -19.84 -18.98
C ALA A 8 1.58 -18.58 -19.48
N LEU A 9 1.28 -18.51 -20.79
CA LEU A 9 0.52 -17.39 -21.36
C LEU A 9 -0.93 -17.41 -20.90
N GLN A 10 -1.55 -18.57 -20.83
CA GLN A 10 -2.92 -18.74 -20.35
C GLN A 10 -3.04 -18.39 -18.86
N ASP A 11 -2.09 -18.83 -18.04
CA ASP A 11 -2.02 -18.48 -16.61
C ASP A 11 -1.80 -16.98 -16.42
N THR A 12 -0.91 -16.35 -17.18
CA THR A 12 -0.68 -14.90 -17.15
C THR A 12 -1.94 -14.13 -17.52
N LEU A 13 -2.66 -14.54 -18.57
CA LEU A 13 -3.86 -13.86 -19.04
C LEU A 13 -5.04 -14.02 -18.06
N SER A 14 -5.20 -15.22 -17.49
CA SER A 14 -6.24 -15.50 -16.50
C SER A 14 -5.98 -14.69 -15.22
N MET A 15 -4.72 -14.63 -14.77
CA MET A 15 -4.33 -13.84 -13.61
C MET A 15 -4.49 -12.34 -13.86
N PHE A 16 -4.14 -11.86 -15.04
CA PHE A 16 -4.36 -10.47 -15.43
C PHE A 16 -5.85 -10.10 -15.39
N ALA A 17 -6.71 -10.93 -16.02
CA ALA A 17 -8.15 -10.68 -16.05
C ALA A 17 -8.75 -10.71 -14.64
N PHE A 18 -8.40 -11.70 -13.83
CA PHE A 18 -8.84 -11.83 -12.45
C PHE A 18 -8.45 -10.61 -11.61
N LEU A 19 -7.17 -10.23 -11.61
CA LEU A 19 -6.68 -9.07 -10.86
C LEU A 19 -7.28 -7.76 -11.36
N ALA A 20 -7.46 -7.58 -12.68
CA ALA A 20 -8.05 -6.38 -13.24
C ALA A 20 -9.49 -6.19 -12.78
N VAL A 21 -10.30 -7.24 -12.79
CA VAL A 21 -11.70 -7.20 -12.34
C VAL A 21 -11.77 -6.99 -10.82
N GLU A 22 -11.03 -7.80 -10.05
CA GLU A 22 -11.01 -7.73 -8.60
C GLU A 22 -10.60 -6.36 -8.10
N LEU A 23 -9.46 -5.83 -8.57
CA LEU A 23 -8.95 -4.54 -8.15
C LEU A 23 -9.84 -3.38 -8.59
N THR A 24 -10.48 -3.47 -9.76
CA THR A 24 -11.44 -2.46 -10.22
C THR A 24 -12.66 -2.40 -9.30
N ILE A 25 -13.26 -3.54 -8.98
CA ILE A 25 -14.42 -3.62 -8.11
C ILE A 25 -14.06 -3.11 -6.70
N LEU A 26 -12.93 -3.58 -6.17
CA LEU A 26 -12.46 -3.20 -4.84
C LEU A 26 -12.14 -1.71 -4.76
N PHE A 27 -11.45 -1.15 -5.77
CA PHE A 27 -11.16 0.28 -5.85
C PHE A 27 -12.44 1.11 -5.84
N LEU A 28 -13.42 0.77 -6.69
CA LEU A 28 -14.68 1.51 -6.78
C LEU A 28 -15.47 1.41 -5.47
N ALA A 29 -15.58 0.22 -4.90
CA ALA A 29 -16.32 -0.01 -3.67
C ALA A 29 -15.69 0.78 -2.50
N ILE A 30 -14.38 0.62 -2.26
CA ILE A 30 -13.68 1.29 -1.16
C ILE A 30 -13.66 2.80 -1.37
N SER A 31 -13.33 3.28 -2.57
CA SER A 31 -13.31 4.72 -2.86
C SER A 31 -14.68 5.37 -2.69
N TYR A 32 -15.75 4.67 -3.05
CA TYR A 32 -17.11 5.13 -2.81
C TYR A 32 -17.44 5.21 -1.32
N VAL A 33 -17.14 4.15 -0.56
CA VAL A 33 -17.36 4.12 0.91
C VAL A 33 -16.58 5.24 1.59
N VAL A 34 -15.30 5.43 1.24
CA VAL A 34 -14.46 6.52 1.75
C VAL A 34 -15.04 7.88 1.39
N GLY A 35 -15.49 8.06 0.15
CA GLY A 35 -16.14 9.29 -0.29
C GLY A 35 -17.42 9.61 0.52
N VAL A 36 -18.20 8.58 0.84
CA VAL A 36 -19.37 8.71 1.72
C VAL A 36 -18.96 9.08 3.15
N ILE A 37 -17.96 8.43 3.72
CA ILE A 37 -17.45 8.75 5.06
C ILE A 37 -16.97 10.21 5.12
N GLN A 38 -16.29 10.68 4.08
CA GLN A 38 -15.82 12.08 3.98
C GLN A 38 -16.97 13.10 3.93
N LEU A 39 -18.18 12.72 3.51
CA LEU A 39 -19.35 13.58 3.60
C LEU A 39 -19.80 13.84 5.06
N TYR A 40 -19.58 12.85 5.93
CA TYR A 40 -19.99 12.92 7.34
C TYR A 40 -18.89 13.46 8.24
N ILE A 41 -17.62 13.26 7.87
CA ILE A 41 -16.48 13.72 8.67
C ILE A 41 -15.85 14.96 7.98
N PRO A 42 -16.02 16.15 8.53
CA PRO A 42 -15.46 17.36 7.93
C PRO A 42 -13.91 17.30 7.95
N PRO A 43 -13.25 17.75 6.87
CA PRO A 43 -11.78 17.74 6.74
C PRO A 43 -11.06 18.38 7.92
N LYS A 44 -11.65 19.43 8.52
CA LYS A 44 -11.12 20.11 9.71
C LYS A 44 -11.00 19.19 10.94
N LYS A 45 -11.91 18.24 11.10
CA LYS A 45 -11.88 17.29 12.21
C LYS A 45 -10.77 16.24 12.00
N ILE A 46 -10.61 15.78 10.76
CA ILE A 46 -9.49 14.89 10.39
C ILE A 46 -8.16 15.61 10.61
N GLN A 47 -8.04 16.87 10.18
CA GLN A 47 -6.86 17.71 10.39
C GLN A 47 -6.51 17.88 11.88
N SER A 48 -7.50 18.08 12.74
CA SER A 48 -7.26 18.24 14.19
C SER A 48 -6.77 16.94 14.84
N ILE A 49 -7.25 15.79 14.38
CA ILE A 49 -6.88 14.47 14.89
C ILE A 49 -5.50 14.07 14.41
N LEU A 50 -5.20 14.32 13.12
CA LEU A 50 -3.91 14.00 12.49
C LEU A 50 -2.89 15.16 12.58
N SER A 51 -3.08 16.11 13.47
CA SER A 51 -2.10 17.18 13.70
C SER A 51 -0.86 16.60 14.41
N SER A 52 0.33 16.86 13.85
CA SER A 52 1.61 16.40 14.39
C SER A 52 2.07 17.14 15.67
N LYS A 53 1.39 18.23 16.03
CA LYS A 53 1.82 19.15 17.10
C LYS A 53 2.09 18.50 18.47
N ASN A 54 1.47 17.37 18.78
CA ASN A 54 1.58 16.73 20.11
C ASN A 54 2.16 15.32 20.09
N GLY A 55 2.77 14.86 18.99
CA GLY A 55 3.28 13.48 18.88
C GLY A 55 2.20 12.39 18.84
N LYS A 56 1.06 12.63 19.47
CA LYS A 56 -0.09 11.68 19.49
C LYS A 56 -0.66 11.43 18.09
N GLY A 57 -0.56 12.42 17.19
CA GLY A 57 -1.04 12.30 15.81
C GLY A 57 -0.38 11.16 15.03
N TYR A 58 0.89 10.86 15.29
CA TYR A 58 1.58 9.75 14.62
C TYR A 58 1.02 8.39 15.02
N VAL A 59 0.81 8.19 16.32
CA VAL A 59 0.25 6.92 16.83
C VAL A 59 -1.19 6.75 16.36
N VAL A 60 -1.98 7.81 16.38
CA VAL A 60 -3.35 7.80 15.87
C VAL A 60 -3.37 7.50 14.36
N ALA A 61 -2.47 8.09 13.58
CA ALA A 61 -2.35 7.83 12.15
C ALA A 61 -1.96 6.37 11.86
N ALA A 62 -1.02 5.81 12.62
CA ALA A 62 -0.63 4.41 12.51
C ALA A 62 -1.78 3.46 12.84
N PHE A 63 -2.52 3.77 13.92
CA PHE A 63 -3.68 2.97 14.32
C PHE A 63 -4.84 3.07 13.32
N LEU A 64 -5.11 4.27 12.80
CA LEU A 64 -6.08 4.46 11.72
C LEU A 64 -5.66 3.68 10.47
N GLY A 65 -4.37 3.70 10.10
CA GLY A 65 -3.85 2.88 9.01
C GLY A 65 -4.06 1.39 9.27
N ALA A 66 -3.84 0.93 10.49
CA ALA A 66 -4.01 -0.48 10.88
C ALA A 66 -5.47 -0.96 10.88
N VAL A 67 -6.42 -0.08 11.21
CA VAL A 67 -7.85 -0.44 11.26
C VAL A 67 -8.53 -0.33 9.89
N THR A 68 -8.00 0.53 9.02
CA THR A 68 -8.60 0.75 7.70
C THR A 68 -8.11 -0.27 6.68
N PRO A 69 -9.00 -1.09 6.10
CA PRO A 69 -8.63 -2.08 5.09
C PRO A 69 -8.40 -1.43 3.71
N PHE A 70 -7.53 -0.41 3.66
CA PHE A 70 -7.22 0.25 2.41
C PHE A 70 -6.14 -0.51 1.64
N CYS A 71 -6.41 -0.80 0.37
CA CYS A 71 -5.34 -1.15 -0.56
C CYS A 71 -4.55 0.11 -0.93
N SER A 72 -3.30 -0.06 -1.34
CA SER A 72 -2.42 1.03 -1.79
C SER A 72 -3.10 1.96 -2.81
N CYS A 73 -3.92 1.40 -3.70
CA CYS A 73 -4.64 2.17 -4.72
C CYS A 73 -5.68 3.14 -4.14
N SER A 74 -6.37 2.78 -3.07
CA SER A 74 -7.38 3.64 -2.42
C SER A 74 -6.76 4.60 -1.41
N THR A 75 -5.57 4.29 -0.90
CA THR A 75 -4.81 5.17 0.00
C THR A 75 -4.46 6.50 -0.69
N ILE A 76 -4.19 6.49 -2.00
CA ILE A 76 -3.78 7.68 -2.74
C ILE A 76 -4.86 8.77 -2.85
N PRO A 77 -6.12 8.48 -3.24
CA PRO A 77 -7.19 9.47 -3.19
C PRO A 77 -7.40 10.02 -1.78
N PHE A 78 -7.28 9.17 -0.77
CA PHE A 78 -7.37 9.58 0.63
C PHE A 78 -6.21 10.51 1.02
N LEU A 79 -4.96 10.16 0.65
CA LEU A 79 -3.80 11.02 0.85
C LEU A 79 -3.97 12.39 0.19
N LYS A 80 -4.47 12.44 -1.05
CA LYS A 80 -4.78 13.73 -1.71
C LYS A 80 -5.76 14.56 -0.90
N GLY A 81 -6.77 13.93 -0.32
CA GLY A 81 -7.71 14.58 0.57
C GLY A 81 -7.05 15.13 1.84
N LEU A 82 -6.16 14.37 2.47
CA LEU A 82 -5.40 14.79 3.65
C LEU A 82 -4.43 15.95 3.35
N LEU A 83 -3.72 15.88 2.22
CA LEU A 83 -2.82 16.96 1.78
C LEU A 83 -3.58 18.26 1.55
N ARG A 84 -4.73 18.21 0.87
CA ARG A 84 -5.60 19.37 0.67
C ARG A 84 -6.18 19.90 1.98
N ALA A 85 -6.45 19.04 2.94
CA ALA A 85 -6.87 19.39 4.28
C ALA A 85 -5.71 19.95 5.14
N ARG A 86 -4.48 20.02 4.61
CA ARG A 86 -3.26 20.43 5.33
C ARG A 86 -3.05 19.63 6.63
N ALA A 87 -3.30 18.32 6.59
CA ALA A 87 -2.88 17.41 7.66
C ALA A 87 -1.34 17.40 7.78
N GLY A 88 -0.81 17.07 8.94
CA GLY A 88 0.64 17.01 9.15
C GLY A 88 1.30 16.01 8.19
N PHE A 89 2.41 16.43 7.58
CA PHE A 89 3.11 15.58 6.59
C PHE A 89 3.54 14.25 7.18
N GLY A 90 4.14 14.25 8.37
CA GLY A 90 4.62 13.03 9.00
C GLY A 90 3.50 12.06 9.37
N THR A 91 2.38 12.55 9.89
CA THR A 91 1.22 11.72 10.21
C THR A 91 0.61 11.09 8.96
N MET A 92 0.61 11.81 7.85
CA MET A 92 0.20 11.31 6.55
C MET A 92 1.14 10.19 6.05
N MET A 93 2.46 10.37 6.22
CA MET A 93 3.45 9.36 5.86
C MET A 93 3.34 8.11 6.74
N VAL A 94 3.10 8.27 8.05
CA VAL A 94 2.81 7.14 8.94
C VAL A 94 1.60 6.35 8.46
N PHE A 95 0.53 7.02 8.12
CA PHE A 95 -0.67 6.37 7.59
C PHE A 95 -0.37 5.62 6.27
N LEU A 96 0.43 6.22 5.39
CA LEU A 96 0.85 5.61 4.13
C LEU A 96 1.65 4.32 4.33
N PHE A 97 2.58 4.30 5.31
CA PHE A 97 3.36 3.10 5.62
C PHE A 97 2.54 2.04 6.36
N ALA A 98 1.68 2.45 7.30
CA ALA A 98 0.92 1.54 8.15
C ALA A 98 -0.21 0.83 7.39
N SER A 99 -0.92 1.55 6.52
CA SER A 99 -2.14 1.08 5.86
C SER A 99 -1.96 -0.23 5.05
N PRO A 100 -0.95 -0.40 4.19
CA PRO A 100 -0.79 -1.64 3.42
C PRO A 100 -0.23 -2.80 4.25
N LEU A 101 0.45 -2.52 5.37
CA LEU A 101 1.16 -3.53 6.14
C LEU A 101 0.36 -4.04 7.34
N LEU A 102 -0.38 -3.16 8.01
CA LEU A 102 -1.10 -3.47 9.24
C LEU A 102 -2.59 -3.74 9.02
N ASN A 103 -3.03 -3.98 7.78
CA ASN A 103 -4.40 -4.33 7.48
C ASN A 103 -4.88 -5.51 8.36
N PRO A 104 -6.07 -5.43 8.98
CA PRO A 104 -6.59 -6.48 9.86
C PRO A 104 -6.67 -7.87 9.20
N ILE A 105 -6.94 -7.91 7.89
CA ILE A 105 -6.98 -9.16 7.13
C ILE A 105 -5.57 -9.79 7.08
N ILE A 106 -4.55 -8.98 6.82
CA ILE A 106 -3.15 -9.42 6.77
C ILE A 106 -2.71 -9.93 8.14
N ILE A 107 -2.99 -9.18 9.20
CA ILE A 107 -2.65 -9.57 10.58
C ILE A 107 -3.35 -10.87 10.98
N GLY A 108 -4.64 -11.01 10.64
CA GLY A 108 -5.40 -12.25 10.90
C GLY A 108 -4.81 -13.45 10.15
N LEU A 109 -4.49 -13.27 8.88
CA LEU A 109 -3.89 -14.33 8.06
C LEU A 109 -2.48 -14.71 8.54
N PHE A 110 -1.69 -13.73 8.96
CA PHE A 110 -0.38 -13.95 9.58
C PHE A 110 -0.50 -14.77 10.87
N ALA A 111 -1.47 -14.46 11.72
CA ALA A 111 -1.70 -15.17 12.98
C ALA A 111 -2.09 -16.64 12.76
N ILE A 112 -2.88 -16.91 11.73
CA ILE A 112 -3.30 -18.27 11.38
C ILE A 112 -2.14 -19.05 10.73
N THR A 113 -1.32 -18.41 9.91
CA THR A 113 -0.29 -19.07 9.10
C THR A 113 1.02 -19.27 9.86
N PHE A 114 1.50 -18.24 10.57
CA PHE A 114 2.82 -18.21 11.22
C PHE A 114 2.74 -18.20 12.76
N GLY A 115 1.54 -18.11 13.31
CA GLY A 115 1.31 -18.08 14.76
C GLY A 115 1.43 -16.68 15.37
N TYR A 116 0.96 -16.57 16.62
CA TYR A 116 0.83 -15.28 17.31
C TYR A 116 2.19 -14.59 17.60
N GLN A 117 3.24 -15.36 17.87
CA GLN A 117 4.55 -14.80 18.22
C GLN A 117 5.14 -14.02 17.04
N VAL A 118 5.14 -14.64 15.87
CA VAL A 118 5.62 -14.00 14.63
C VAL A 118 4.74 -12.80 14.23
N THR A 119 3.43 -12.92 14.45
CA THR A 119 2.48 -11.82 14.17
C THR A 119 2.71 -10.62 15.08
N ILE A 120 2.95 -10.82 16.37
CA ILE A 120 3.25 -9.73 17.30
C ILE A 120 4.56 -9.04 16.91
N LEU A 121 5.58 -9.81 16.55
CA LEU A 121 6.85 -9.28 16.07
C LEU A 121 6.62 -8.41 14.82
N TYR A 122 5.93 -8.97 13.80
CA TYR A 122 5.59 -8.28 12.57
C TYR A 122 4.84 -6.97 12.82
N PHE A 123 3.77 -7.03 13.63
CA PHE A 123 2.95 -5.87 13.98
C PHE A 123 3.78 -4.79 14.69
N SER A 124 4.60 -5.18 15.67
CA SER A 124 5.42 -4.25 16.46
C SER A 124 6.47 -3.56 15.61
N VAL A 125 7.14 -4.30 14.72
CA VAL A 125 8.14 -3.74 13.79
C VAL A 125 7.47 -2.81 12.78
N ALA A 126 6.38 -3.25 12.15
CA ALA A 126 5.69 -2.46 11.15
C ALA A 126 5.12 -1.16 11.74
N MET A 127 4.51 -1.23 12.93
CA MET A 127 4.00 -0.06 13.66
C MET A 127 5.14 0.88 14.07
N GLY A 128 6.19 0.36 14.69
CA GLY A 128 7.32 1.15 15.18
C GLY A 128 8.06 1.84 14.05
N VAL A 129 8.41 1.12 13.00
CA VAL A 129 9.13 1.69 11.85
C VAL A 129 8.28 2.70 11.10
N SER A 130 6.98 2.46 10.92
CA SER A 130 6.07 3.42 10.29
C SER A 130 6.05 4.77 11.04
N VAL A 131 5.93 4.73 12.37
CA VAL A 131 5.93 5.94 13.20
C VAL A 131 7.29 6.65 13.15
N LEU A 132 8.39 5.92 13.29
CA LEU A 132 9.74 6.46 13.23
C LEU A 132 10.05 7.08 11.87
N ALA A 133 9.66 6.40 10.79
CA ALA A 133 9.87 6.88 9.43
C ALA A 133 9.08 8.16 9.14
N GLY A 134 7.79 8.21 9.51
CA GLY A 134 6.98 9.40 9.33
C GLY A 134 7.51 10.59 10.13
N TYR A 135 7.92 10.38 11.38
CA TYR A 135 8.55 11.41 12.21
C TYR A 135 9.88 11.89 11.60
N SER A 136 10.74 10.97 11.18
CA SER A 136 12.05 11.29 10.60
C SER A 136 11.91 12.07 9.29
N LEU A 137 11.01 11.65 8.40
CA LEU A 137 10.76 12.35 7.14
C LEU A 137 10.21 13.76 7.34
N GLU A 138 9.34 13.97 8.33
CA GLU A 138 8.84 15.31 8.68
C GLU A 138 9.97 16.18 9.22
N LYS A 139 10.78 15.66 10.15
CA LYS A 139 11.90 16.40 10.74
C LYS A 139 12.98 16.76 9.71
N LEU A 140 13.21 15.91 8.71
CA LEU A 140 14.13 16.15 7.60
C LEU A 140 13.55 17.11 6.53
N GLY A 141 12.29 17.56 6.67
CA GLY A 141 11.68 18.53 5.78
C GLY A 141 11.36 17.97 4.40
N PHE A 142 11.02 16.69 4.29
CA PHE A 142 10.65 16.05 3.02
C PHE A 142 9.33 16.54 2.45
N GLU A 143 8.56 17.32 3.19
CA GLU A 143 7.34 17.99 2.73
C GLU A 143 7.56 18.81 1.44
N LYS A 144 8.75 19.40 1.25
CA LYS A 144 9.14 20.14 0.06
C LYS A 144 9.16 19.32 -1.24
N TYR A 145 9.14 17.99 -1.14
CA TYR A 145 9.12 17.09 -2.29
C TYR A 145 7.71 16.69 -2.72
N ILE A 146 6.68 17.26 -2.12
CA ILE A 146 5.30 17.15 -2.62
C ILE A 146 5.16 18.06 -3.84
N LYS A 147 4.49 17.58 -4.88
CA LYS A 147 4.22 18.39 -6.08
C LYS A 147 3.15 19.44 -5.77
N PRO A 148 3.36 20.73 -6.12
CA PRO A 148 2.41 21.80 -5.82
C PRO A 148 1.02 21.57 -6.44
N GLU A 149 0.96 20.93 -7.60
CA GLU A 149 -0.28 20.59 -8.30
C GLU A 149 -1.28 19.75 -7.46
N VAL A 150 -0.78 19.06 -6.43
CA VAL A 150 -1.62 18.26 -5.52
C VAL A 150 -2.45 19.16 -4.61
N TYR A 151 -1.93 20.34 -4.26
CA TYR A 151 -2.63 21.33 -3.41
C TYR A 151 -3.63 22.16 -4.22
N ASP A 152 -3.32 22.48 -5.49
CA ASP A 152 -4.09 23.41 -6.34
C ASP A 152 -5.26 22.76 -7.08
N ALA A 153 -5.32 21.42 -7.10
CA ALA A 153 -6.46 20.75 -7.71
C ALA A 153 -7.74 21.12 -6.95
N PRO A 154 -8.81 21.59 -7.64
CA PRO A 154 -10.02 22.06 -7.00
C PRO A 154 -10.53 20.99 -6.05
N ILE A 155 -10.63 21.34 -4.76
CA ILE A 155 -11.39 20.56 -3.80
C ILE A 155 -12.75 20.39 -4.46
N ALA A 156 -13.21 19.15 -4.66
CA ALA A 156 -14.62 18.94 -4.92
C ALA A 156 -15.32 19.58 -3.71
N LYS A 157 -15.75 20.83 -3.89
CA LYS A 157 -16.32 21.65 -2.83
C LYS A 157 -17.47 20.87 -2.20
N GLY A 158 -17.19 20.26 -1.05
CA GLY A 158 -18.24 19.88 -0.14
C GLY A 158 -19.04 21.15 0.13
N CYS A 159 -20.29 21.12 -0.24
CA CYS A 159 -21.31 22.12 -0.11
C CYS A 159 -20.98 23.30 0.83
N GLY A 160 -20.53 24.41 0.24
CA GLY A 160 -20.41 25.72 0.84
C GLY A 160 -20.40 26.77 -0.28
N ALA A 161 -21.59 27.24 -0.63
CA ALA A 161 -21.91 28.47 -1.36
C ALA A 161 -21.10 28.80 -2.64
N THR A 162 -21.62 28.40 -3.78
CA THR A 162 -21.81 29.32 -4.90
C THR A 162 -23.07 28.86 -5.65
N CYS A 163 -24.12 29.63 -5.54
CA CYS A 163 -25.32 29.56 -6.36
C CYS A 163 -24.89 29.77 -7.82
N SER A 164 -24.94 28.72 -8.61
CA SER A 164 -25.02 28.81 -10.07
C SER A 164 -26.37 28.23 -10.42
N GLU A 165 -27.23 29.11 -10.88
CA GLU A 165 -28.60 28.86 -11.26
C GLU A 165 -28.70 27.72 -12.28
N GLY A 166 -29.61 26.78 -12.09
CA GLY A 166 -30.19 26.00 -13.16
C GLY A 166 -29.96 24.47 -13.20
N LYS A 167 -29.31 23.82 -12.21
CA LYS A 167 -29.29 22.34 -12.16
C LYS A 167 -30.00 21.81 -10.91
N LYS A 168 -30.94 20.87 -11.13
CA LYS A 168 -31.61 20.11 -10.07
C LYS A 168 -30.62 19.65 -9.01
N PRO A 169 -30.95 19.64 -7.71
CA PRO A 169 -30.07 19.18 -6.65
C PRO A 169 -29.77 17.70 -6.84
N GLU A 170 -28.61 17.40 -7.44
CA GLU A 170 -28.12 16.02 -7.50
C GLU A 170 -27.90 15.49 -6.09
N SER A 171 -28.39 14.28 -5.83
CA SER A 171 -28.21 13.61 -4.55
C SER A 171 -26.72 13.57 -4.18
N LYS A 172 -26.39 13.82 -2.90
CA LYS A 172 -25.01 13.81 -2.38
C LYS A 172 -24.28 12.50 -2.76
N TRP A 173 -24.99 11.39 -2.82
CA TRP A 173 -24.51 10.06 -3.20
C TRP A 173 -24.07 9.99 -4.67
N VAL A 174 -24.83 10.60 -5.55
CA VAL A 174 -24.51 10.67 -6.98
C VAL A 174 -23.26 11.50 -7.23
N LYS A 175 -23.06 12.61 -6.48
CA LYS A 175 -21.84 13.42 -6.55
C LYS A 175 -20.61 12.62 -6.11
N VAL A 176 -20.71 11.83 -5.05
CA VAL A 176 -19.63 10.94 -4.61
C VAL A 176 -19.30 9.93 -5.68
N TRP A 177 -20.32 9.31 -6.29
CA TRP A 177 -20.12 8.34 -7.36
C TRP A 177 -19.40 8.96 -8.57
N HIS A 178 -19.83 10.14 -9.03
CA HIS A 178 -19.16 10.85 -10.12
C HIS A 178 -17.71 11.21 -9.79
N SER A 179 -17.44 11.64 -8.56
CA SER A 179 -16.06 11.91 -8.11
C SER A 179 -15.22 10.64 -8.13
N THR A 180 -15.72 9.54 -7.54
CA THR A 180 -15.06 8.23 -7.52
C THR A 180 -14.76 7.74 -8.94
N TRP A 181 -15.71 7.85 -9.85
CA TRP A 181 -15.55 7.44 -11.24
C TRP A 181 -14.50 8.27 -11.99
N ASN A 182 -14.45 9.58 -11.75
CA ASN A 182 -13.43 10.44 -12.32
C ASN A 182 -12.03 10.13 -11.78
N ASP A 183 -11.92 9.85 -10.48
CA ASP A 183 -10.64 9.44 -9.88
C ASP A 183 -10.21 8.07 -10.39
N PHE A 184 -11.14 7.13 -10.55
CA PHE A 184 -10.88 5.83 -11.16
C PHE A 184 -10.32 5.95 -12.59
N LYS A 185 -10.93 6.76 -13.44
CA LYS A 185 -10.45 6.97 -14.84
C LYS A 185 -9.01 7.49 -14.88
N LYS A 186 -8.61 8.33 -13.91
CA LYS A 186 -7.25 8.86 -13.85
C LYS A 186 -6.23 7.82 -13.38
N VAL A 187 -6.65 6.89 -12.53
CA VAL A 187 -5.82 5.84 -11.97
C VAL A 187 -5.76 4.61 -12.88
N LEU A 188 -6.81 4.38 -13.68
CA LEU A 188 -6.98 3.21 -14.55
C LEU A 188 -5.75 2.88 -15.43
N PRO A 189 -5.14 3.83 -16.18
CA PRO A 189 -4.01 3.50 -17.04
C PRO A 189 -2.78 3.02 -16.23
N PHE A 190 -2.58 3.57 -15.04
CA PHE A 190 -1.50 3.15 -14.15
C PHE A 190 -1.79 1.79 -13.51
N LEU A 191 -3.05 1.54 -13.17
CA LEU A 191 -3.52 0.27 -12.62
C LEU A 191 -3.32 -0.86 -13.63
N ILE A 192 -3.81 -0.68 -14.87
CA ILE A 192 -3.66 -1.67 -15.95
C ILE A 192 -2.18 -1.92 -16.25
N GLY A 193 -1.36 -0.88 -16.35
CA GLY A 193 0.08 -1.01 -16.57
C GLY A 193 0.78 -1.79 -15.47
N GLY A 194 0.47 -1.51 -14.21
CA GLY A 194 1.03 -2.23 -13.06
C GLY A 194 0.60 -3.70 -13.01
N ILE A 195 -0.68 -3.99 -13.25
CA ILE A 195 -1.21 -5.36 -13.30
C ILE A 195 -0.58 -6.14 -14.46
N ALA A 196 -0.43 -5.52 -15.64
CA ALA A 196 0.17 -6.17 -16.79
C ALA A 196 1.62 -6.59 -16.52
N ILE A 197 2.44 -5.68 -15.98
CA ILE A 197 3.82 -6.00 -15.61
C ILE A 197 3.86 -7.07 -14.52
N GLY A 198 3.03 -6.95 -13.48
CA GLY A 198 2.97 -7.92 -12.39
C GLY A 198 2.54 -9.30 -12.84
N SER A 199 1.55 -9.41 -13.73
CA SER A 199 1.08 -10.69 -14.27
C SER A 199 2.14 -11.37 -15.15
N ILE A 200 2.90 -10.59 -15.92
CA ILE A 200 4.03 -11.11 -16.71
C ILE A 200 5.11 -11.66 -15.78
N ILE A 201 5.49 -10.91 -14.75
CA ILE A 201 6.51 -11.35 -13.78
C ILE A 201 6.03 -12.63 -13.08
N TYR A 202 4.79 -12.69 -12.64
CA TYR A 202 4.22 -13.86 -11.96
C TYR A 202 4.20 -15.09 -12.87
N GLY A 203 3.78 -14.94 -14.14
CA GLY A 203 3.68 -16.07 -15.08
C GLY A 203 5.04 -16.64 -15.52
N PHE A 204 6.09 -15.81 -15.52
CA PHE A 204 7.42 -16.20 -15.98
C PHE A 204 8.43 -16.48 -14.85
N MET A 205 8.11 -16.17 -13.60
CA MET A 205 9.02 -16.36 -12.47
C MET A 205 8.72 -17.71 -11.77
N PRO A 206 9.60 -18.72 -11.88
CA PRO A 206 9.41 -19.99 -11.21
C PRO A 206 9.50 -19.82 -9.68
N THR A 207 8.56 -20.39 -8.94
CA THR A 207 8.59 -20.41 -7.47
C THR A 207 9.84 -21.07 -6.91
N GLU A 208 10.41 -22.01 -7.65
CA GLU A 208 11.68 -22.71 -7.31
C GLU A 208 12.87 -21.76 -7.35
N PHE A 209 12.90 -20.81 -8.27
CA PHE A 209 13.93 -19.78 -8.31
C PHE A 209 13.90 -18.91 -7.05
N ILE A 210 12.71 -18.47 -6.63
CA ILE A 210 12.54 -17.68 -5.39
C ILE A 210 13.01 -18.48 -4.17
N ALA A 211 12.60 -19.75 -4.08
CA ALA A 211 12.99 -20.62 -2.98
C ALA A 211 14.50 -20.91 -2.95
N SER A 212 15.15 -21.07 -4.09
CA SER A 212 16.59 -21.34 -4.17
C SER A 212 17.45 -20.13 -3.76
N VAL A 213 17.06 -18.93 -4.21
CA VAL A 213 17.79 -17.70 -3.92
C VAL A 213 17.58 -17.24 -2.48
N ALA A 214 16.40 -17.48 -1.92
CA ALA A 214 16.02 -17.12 -0.56
C ALA A 214 16.14 -18.28 0.45
N SER A 215 16.98 -19.29 0.16
CA SER A 215 17.23 -20.44 1.03
C SER A 215 17.90 -20.01 2.35
N LYS A 216 17.75 -20.84 3.40
CA LYS A 216 18.31 -20.59 4.74
C LYS A 216 19.84 -20.44 4.75
N ASP A 217 20.51 -21.08 3.80
CA ASP A 217 21.98 -21.12 3.74
C ASP A 217 22.60 -19.87 3.09
N ASN A 218 21.77 -18.99 2.50
CA ASN A 218 22.26 -17.78 1.85
C ASN A 218 22.18 -16.58 2.80
N PRO A 219 23.31 -15.97 3.18
CA PRO A 219 23.33 -14.79 4.06
C PRO A 219 22.63 -13.56 3.45
N LEU A 220 22.50 -13.52 2.13
CA LEU A 220 21.79 -12.46 1.40
C LEU A 220 20.31 -12.77 1.13
N ALA A 221 19.79 -13.89 1.64
CA ALA A 221 18.41 -14.30 1.41
C ALA A 221 17.40 -13.21 1.80
N ILE A 222 17.58 -12.55 2.95
CA ILE A 222 16.69 -11.52 3.46
C ILE A 222 16.67 -10.26 2.56
N PRO A 223 17.82 -9.61 2.26
CA PRO A 223 17.83 -8.48 1.34
C PRO A 223 17.30 -8.81 -0.07
N VAL A 224 17.67 -9.97 -0.58
CA VAL A 224 17.23 -10.40 -1.92
C VAL A 224 15.72 -10.65 -1.94
N ALA A 225 15.17 -11.32 -0.94
CA ALA A 225 13.73 -11.53 -0.81
C ALA A 225 12.97 -10.20 -0.70
N ALA A 226 13.48 -9.22 0.06
CA ALA A 226 12.89 -7.89 0.15
C ALA A 226 12.82 -7.18 -1.19
N VAL A 227 13.91 -7.23 -1.99
CA VAL A 227 13.98 -6.59 -3.31
C VAL A 227 13.09 -7.31 -4.33
N ILE A 228 13.10 -8.64 -4.34
CA ILE A 228 12.25 -9.45 -5.22
C ILE A 228 10.76 -9.23 -4.91
N GLY A 229 10.41 -8.98 -3.66
CA GLY A 229 9.04 -8.69 -3.26
C GLY A 229 8.44 -7.49 -3.99
N ILE A 230 9.21 -6.42 -4.24
CA ILE A 230 8.73 -5.18 -4.86
C ILE A 230 8.10 -5.40 -6.25
N PRO A 231 8.79 -6.05 -7.22
CA PRO A 231 8.23 -6.27 -8.55
C PRO A 231 7.19 -7.40 -8.61
N LEU A 232 7.10 -8.25 -7.59
CA LEU A 232 6.26 -9.45 -7.62
C LEU A 232 4.76 -9.14 -7.69
N TYR A 233 4.35 -7.91 -7.40
CA TYR A 233 2.96 -7.43 -7.46
C TYR A 233 1.90 -8.46 -7.02
N ILE A 234 2.17 -9.22 -5.98
CA ILE A 234 1.23 -10.16 -5.40
C ILE A 234 0.61 -9.52 -4.16
N ARG A 235 -0.71 -9.57 -4.05
CA ARG A 235 -1.39 -9.05 -2.84
C ARG A 235 -0.93 -9.82 -1.60
N ALA A 236 -0.83 -9.14 -0.48
CA ALA A 236 -0.37 -9.76 0.77
C ALA A 236 -1.22 -10.97 1.17
N GLU A 237 -2.53 -10.93 0.90
CA GLU A 237 -3.43 -12.06 1.16
C GLU A 237 -3.06 -13.32 0.36
N ALA A 238 -2.51 -13.17 -0.84
CA ALA A 238 -2.05 -14.29 -1.66
C ALA A 238 -0.59 -14.65 -1.37
N VAL A 239 0.25 -13.67 -1.03
CA VAL A 239 1.67 -13.91 -0.69
C VAL A 239 1.81 -14.72 0.59
N ILE A 240 0.96 -14.51 1.59
CA ILE A 240 1.08 -15.21 2.89
C ILE A 240 0.92 -16.73 2.74
N PRO A 241 -0.13 -17.27 2.10
CA PRO A 241 -0.22 -18.72 1.85
C PRO A 241 0.91 -19.25 0.96
N LEU A 242 1.29 -18.49 -0.09
CA LEU A 242 2.42 -18.84 -0.95
C LEU A 242 3.72 -18.90 -0.15
N SER A 243 3.93 -17.95 0.75
CA SER A 243 5.11 -17.89 1.60
C SER A 243 5.20 -19.06 2.59
N ALA A 244 4.07 -19.55 3.07
CA ALA A 244 4.02 -20.78 3.87
C ALA A 244 4.48 -21.99 3.05
N ALA A 245 4.06 -22.09 1.79
CA ALA A 245 4.52 -23.15 0.88
C ALA A 245 6.02 -23.02 0.55
N LEU A 246 6.53 -21.79 0.39
CA LEU A 246 7.96 -21.52 0.18
C LEU A 246 8.79 -21.86 1.42
N ALA A 247 8.29 -21.56 2.63
CA ALA A 247 8.91 -21.95 3.89
C ALA A 247 9.00 -23.47 4.02
N ALA A 248 7.96 -24.20 3.62
CA ALA A 248 7.96 -25.67 3.59
C ALA A 248 8.98 -26.22 2.58
N LYS A 249 9.32 -25.48 1.51
CA LYS A 249 10.37 -25.81 0.53
C LYS A 249 11.79 -25.40 0.98
N GLY A 250 11.97 -24.89 2.20
CA GLY A 250 13.29 -24.56 2.77
C GLY A 250 13.66 -23.09 2.78
N MET A 251 12.77 -22.19 2.39
CA MET A 251 12.98 -20.74 2.55
C MET A 251 13.03 -20.35 4.04
N GLY A 252 13.99 -19.52 4.43
CA GLY A 252 14.08 -19.02 5.80
C GLY A 252 12.89 -18.12 6.17
N LEU A 253 12.30 -18.28 7.37
CA LEU A 253 11.15 -17.47 7.80
C LEU A 253 11.47 -15.96 7.83
N GLY A 254 12.71 -15.56 8.14
CA GLY A 254 13.14 -14.16 8.04
C GLY A 254 13.11 -13.63 6.59
N ALA A 255 13.48 -14.45 5.61
CA ALA A 255 13.37 -14.09 4.19
C ALA A 255 11.91 -14.05 3.73
N VAL A 256 11.07 -14.95 4.25
CA VAL A 256 9.61 -14.93 4.04
C VAL A 256 9.00 -13.61 4.53
N MET A 257 9.33 -13.18 5.75
CA MET A 257 8.85 -11.90 6.29
C MET A 257 9.32 -10.72 5.43
N ALA A 258 10.57 -10.74 5.00
CA ALA A 258 11.12 -9.70 4.13
C ALA A 258 10.42 -9.64 2.76
N LEU A 259 10.11 -10.80 2.19
CA LEU A 259 9.34 -10.90 0.94
C LEU A 259 7.94 -10.30 1.08
N ILE A 260 7.23 -10.65 2.17
CA ILE A 260 5.87 -10.16 2.42
C ILE A 260 5.86 -8.65 2.63
N ILE A 261 6.78 -8.11 3.45
CA ILE A 261 6.88 -6.66 3.69
C ILE A 261 7.24 -5.92 2.39
N GLY A 262 8.18 -6.45 1.61
CA GLY A 262 8.58 -5.86 0.34
C GLY A 262 7.43 -5.81 -0.67
N SER A 263 6.69 -6.90 -0.83
CA SER A 263 5.58 -7.00 -1.78
C SER A 263 4.34 -6.20 -1.34
N ALA A 264 4.01 -6.21 -0.04
CA ALA A 264 2.86 -5.51 0.50
C ALA A 264 3.09 -4.01 0.66
N GLY A 265 4.32 -3.61 1.03
CA GLY A 265 4.64 -2.23 1.38
C GLY A 265 5.11 -1.35 0.23
N ALA A 266 5.64 -1.92 -0.86
CA ALA A 266 6.19 -1.14 -1.97
C ALA A 266 5.89 -1.79 -3.33
N SER A 267 4.63 -2.06 -3.62
CA SER A 267 4.25 -2.61 -4.92
C SER A 267 4.58 -1.63 -6.06
N LEU A 268 4.91 -2.18 -7.23
CA LEU A 268 5.25 -1.38 -8.42
C LEU A 268 4.15 -0.36 -8.76
N THR A 269 2.89 -0.76 -8.64
CA THR A 269 1.73 0.11 -8.87
C THR A 269 1.68 1.26 -7.88
N GLU A 270 1.97 1.00 -6.61
CA GLU A 270 2.03 2.02 -5.57
C GLU A 270 3.14 3.04 -5.84
N VAL A 271 4.31 2.57 -6.23
CA VAL A 271 5.45 3.42 -6.60
C VAL A 271 5.09 4.33 -7.80
N ILE A 272 4.46 3.78 -8.84
CA ILE A 272 4.00 4.54 -10.01
C ILE A 272 2.97 5.60 -9.59
N LEU A 273 2.01 5.24 -8.76
CA LEU A 273 0.97 6.15 -8.27
C LEU A 273 1.54 7.24 -7.36
N LEU A 274 2.46 6.90 -6.46
CA LEU A 274 3.17 7.88 -5.61
C LEU A 274 3.98 8.88 -6.45
N LYS A 275 4.58 8.42 -7.55
CA LYS A 275 5.30 9.30 -8.49
C LYS A 275 4.39 10.36 -9.13
N SER A 276 3.08 10.10 -9.22
CA SER A 276 2.11 11.11 -9.69
C SER A 276 1.96 12.29 -8.72
N MET A 277 2.20 12.09 -7.43
CA MET A 277 1.98 13.09 -6.36
C MET A 277 3.28 13.66 -5.79
N PHE A 278 4.32 12.85 -5.75
CA PHE A 278 5.60 13.14 -5.11
C PHE A 278 6.73 13.23 -6.11
N LYS A 279 7.78 13.99 -5.75
CA LYS A 279 9.03 14.01 -6.51
C LYS A 279 9.80 12.72 -6.27
N ASN A 280 10.67 12.36 -7.21
CA ASN A 280 11.44 11.11 -7.17
C ASN A 280 12.20 10.89 -5.85
N THR A 281 12.71 11.95 -5.23
CA THR A 281 13.43 11.89 -3.95
C THR A 281 12.57 11.30 -2.83
N LEU A 282 11.31 11.69 -2.72
CA LEU A 282 10.40 11.16 -1.71
C LEU A 282 10.02 9.71 -2.01
N VAL A 283 9.84 9.36 -3.29
CA VAL A 283 9.52 7.98 -3.71
C VAL A 283 10.69 7.05 -3.40
N VAL A 284 11.92 7.47 -3.67
CA VAL A 284 13.13 6.69 -3.32
C VAL A 284 13.25 6.52 -1.80
N SER A 285 13.00 7.58 -1.04
CA SER A 285 13.00 7.50 0.43
C SER A 285 11.91 6.56 0.95
N PHE A 286 10.73 6.55 0.33
CA PHE A 286 9.66 5.61 0.66
C PHE A 286 10.10 4.15 0.46
N ILE A 287 10.68 3.84 -0.70
CA ILE A 287 11.19 2.49 -1.00
C ILE A 287 12.31 2.11 -0.03
N ALA A 288 13.23 3.03 0.28
CA ALA A 288 14.33 2.78 1.21
C ALA A 288 13.80 2.45 2.63
N VAL A 289 12.77 3.14 3.10
CA VAL A 289 12.12 2.84 4.39
C VAL A 289 11.50 1.44 4.37
N ILE A 290 10.74 1.09 3.33
CA ILE A 290 10.13 -0.24 3.22
C ILE A 290 11.19 -1.34 3.17
N LEU A 291 12.24 -1.16 2.39
CA LEU A 291 13.36 -2.12 2.32
C LEU A 291 14.08 -2.26 3.66
N SER A 292 14.36 -1.14 4.34
CA SER A 292 14.99 -1.18 5.66
C SER A 292 14.11 -1.89 6.69
N MET A 293 12.79 -1.70 6.61
CA MET A 293 11.83 -2.39 7.46
C MET A 293 11.77 -3.88 7.14
N ALA A 294 11.73 -4.25 5.86
CA ALA A 294 11.71 -5.64 5.42
C ALA A 294 12.97 -6.40 5.88
N ILE A 295 14.13 -5.82 5.66
CA ILE A 295 15.41 -6.38 6.09
C ILE A 295 15.48 -6.43 7.62
N GLY A 296 15.14 -5.35 8.29
CA GLY A 296 15.14 -5.27 9.75
C GLY A 296 14.23 -6.28 10.41
N ALA A 297 13.00 -6.45 9.90
CA ALA A 297 12.06 -7.46 10.39
C ALA A 297 12.57 -8.88 10.18
N GLY A 298 13.12 -9.17 8.99
CA GLY A 298 13.70 -10.47 8.68
C GLY A 298 14.90 -10.83 9.55
N LEU A 299 15.82 -9.87 9.76
CA LEU A 299 16.98 -10.08 10.64
C LEU A 299 16.55 -10.25 12.10
N LEU A 300 15.63 -9.41 12.58
CA LEU A 300 15.11 -9.49 13.95
C LEU A 300 14.42 -10.82 14.22
N HIS A 301 13.67 -11.34 13.24
CA HIS A 301 13.08 -12.67 13.33
C HIS A 301 14.17 -13.76 13.50
N ASN A 302 15.22 -13.73 12.69
CA ASN A 302 16.31 -14.73 12.77
C ASN A 302 17.14 -14.65 14.08
N VAL A 303 17.10 -13.50 14.76
CA VAL A 303 17.80 -13.34 16.07
C VAL A 303 16.93 -13.82 17.23
N LEU A 304 15.59 -13.72 17.10
CA LEU A 304 14.65 -14.04 18.19
C LEU A 304 14.15 -15.49 18.13
N PHE A 305 14.11 -16.06 16.94
CA PHE A 305 13.60 -17.42 16.65
C PHE A 305 14.60 -18.24 15.85
#